data_68a6cd2aee22ee7f7bed2450da262f7f
#
_entry.id   68a6cd2aee22ee7f7bed2450da262f7f
#
_cell.length_a   1.000
_cell.length_b   1.000
_cell.length_c   1.000
_cell.angle_alpha   90.00
_cell.angle_beta   90.00
_cell.angle_gamma   90.00
#
_symmetry.space_group_name_H-M   'P 1'
#
loop_
_entity.id
_entity.type
_entity.pdbx_description
1 polymer ?
#
loop_
_entity_poly.entity_id
_entity_poly.type
_entity_poly.pdbx_seq_one_letter_code
_entity_poly.pdbx_strand_id
1 'polypeptide(L)'
;MIKLIATDVDGTLVKDGTMQIDPEYMTVIKELVQKGIIFAVCSGRQFISERKLFAPIKDQLLYITDGGTVVRTPQEILMVHTMPRDVWSGMCRMVQEQMPHCDCFVATPDYCLAEDAGSRMFHWLRDSYGYDIREAERLADIPEQDIIKFTVYHKSACEEMCAPLFTPAWKDKTQLAAAGKEWMDCNPLGANKGTAIEFVQKHFGISPEETCTFGDNLNDIEMLQNAGRSYAVANAREEV
;
A
#
# COMPACT_ATOMS: atom_id res chain seq x y z
N MET A 1 10.15 -14.80 22.20
CA MET A 1 8.69 -15.00 21.96
C MET A 1 8.25 -13.97 20.94
N ILE A 2 7.40 -14.34 19.96
CA ILE A 2 6.91 -13.38 18.96
C ILE A 2 5.98 -12.36 19.63
N LYS A 3 6.19 -11.09 19.33
CA LYS A 3 5.40 -9.93 19.81
C LYS A 3 4.73 -9.15 18.69
N LEU A 4 5.32 -9.20 17.47
CA LEU A 4 4.80 -8.56 16.27
C LEU A 4 4.62 -9.62 15.17
N ILE A 5 3.45 -9.64 14.57
CA ILE A 5 3.20 -10.36 13.32
C ILE A 5 2.75 -9.34 12.29
N ALA A 6 3.43 -9.26 11.16
CA ALA A 6 3.03 -8.45 10.04
C ALA A 6 2.80 -9.32 8.80
N THR A 7 1.72 -9.06 8.09
CA THR A 7 1.36 -9.84 6.90
C THR A 7 0.96 -8.92 5.77
N ASP A 8 1.41 -9.26 4.58
CA ASP A 8 0.79 -8.76 3.37
C ASP A 8 -0.64 -9.29 3.24
N VAL A 9 -1.43 -8.68 2.37
CA VAL A 9 -2.86 -8.96 2.18
C VAL A 9 -3.11 -9.65 0.85
N ASP A 10 -2.84 -8.96 -0.25
CA ASP A 10 -3.18 -9.42 -1.61
C ASP A 10 -2.18 -10.45 -2.12
N GLY A 11 -2.62 -11.67 -2.34
CA GLY A 11 -1.76 -12.80 -2.67
C GLY A 11 -1.29 -13.58 -1.43
N THR A 12 -1.37 -13.01 -0.23
CA THR A 12 -0.95 -13.64 1.02
C THR A 12 -2.13 -14.10 1.88
N LEU A 13 -2.97 -13.18 2.39
CA LEU A 13 -4.16 -13.51 3.18
C LEU A 13 -5.42 -13.69 2.34
N VAL A 14 -5.52 -12.98 1.24
CA VAL A 14 -6.65 -13.04 0.31
C VAL A 14 -6.15 -13.23 -1.11
N LYS A 15 -7.02 -13.75 -1.97
CA LYS A 15 -6.75 -13.71 -3.41
C LYS A 15 -6.73 -12.26 -3.87
N ASP A 16 -5.80 -11.96 -4.75
CA ASP A 16 -5.60 -10.63 -5.30
C ASP A 16 -6.92 -10.01 -5.79
N GLY A 17 -7.17 -8.76 -5.40
CA GLY A 17 -8.37 -8.02 -5.78
C GLY A 17 -9.67 -8.45 -5.09
N THR A 18 -9.64 -9.24 -4.03
CA THR A 18 -10.86 -9.65 -3.30
C THR A 18 -11.02 -8.94 -1.95
N MET A 19 -12.28 -8.85 -1.48
CA MET A 19 -12.64 -8.31 -0.16
C MET A 19 -13.16 -9.41 0.77
N GLN A 20 -12.69 -10.65 0.58
CA GLN A 20 -13.12 -11.81 1.37
C GLN A 20 -11.92 -12.46 2.02
N ILE A 21 -11.86 -12.40 3.34
CA ILE A 21 -10.90 -13.13 4.18
C ILE A 21 -11.53 -14.44 4.64
N ASP A 22 -10.73 -15.50 4.69
CA ASP A 22 -11.18 -16.75 5.27
C ASP A 22 -11.54 -16.56 6.75
N PRO A 23 -12.73 -16.99 7.21
CA PRO A 23 -13.13 -16.89 8.61
C PRO A 23 -12.16 -17.53 9.60
N GLU A 24 -11.41 -18.55 9.18
CA GLU A 24 -10.39 -19.20 10.00
C GLU A 24 -9.24 -18.23 10.30
N TYR A 25 -8.74 -17.48 9.30
CA TYR A 25 -7.73 -16.45 9.51
C TYR A 25 -8.22 -15.37 10.48
N MET A 26 -9.47 -14.93 10.33
CA MET A 26 -10.07 -13.96 11.24
C MET A 26 -10.08 -14.43 12.70
N THR A 27 -10.37 -15.72 12.89
CA THR A 27 -10.36 -16.36 14.21
C THR A 27 -8.95 -16.40 14.81
N VAL A 28 -7.97 -16.85 14.01
CA VAL A 28 -6.57 -16.95 14.43
C VAL A 28 -6.00 -15.55 14.76
N ILE A 29 -6.25 -14.55 13.92
CA ILE A 29 -5.77 -13.18 14.16
C ILE A 29 -6.35 -12.63 15.49
N LYS A 30 -7.64 -12.85 15.74
CA LYS A 30 -8.28 -12.44 16.98
C LYS A 30 -7.65 -13.11 18.22
N GLU A 31 -7.33 -14.38 18.14
CA GLU A 31 -6.65 -15.10 19.23
C GLU A 31 -5.24 -14.58 19.47
N LEU A 32 -4.49 -14.26 18.41
CA LEU A 32 -3.14 -13.67 18.51
C LEU A 32 -3.18 -12.32 19.20
N VAL A 33 -4.10 -11.46 18.83
CA VAL A 33 -4.31 -10.14 19.45
C VAL A 33 -4.70 -10.30 20.94
N GLN A 34 -5.58 -11.25 21.27
CA GLN A 34 -5.94 -11.54 22.67
C GLN A 34 -4.76 -12.03 23.52
N LYS A 35 -3.75 -12.64 22.91
CA LYS A 35 -2.50 -13.03 23.57
C LYS A 35 -1.49 -11.88 23.71
N GLY A 36 -1.85 -10.67 23.32
CA GLY A 36 -1.01 -9.47 23.40
C GLY A 36 0.00 -9.34 22.26
N ILE A 37 -0.18 -10.07 21.16
CA ILE A 37 0.64 -9.92 19.95
C ILE A 37 0.09 -8.74 19.14
N ILE A 38 0.96 -7.82 18.74
CA ILE A 38 0.61 -6.79 17.78
C ILE A 38 0.48 -7.47 16.42
N PHE A 39 -0.72 -7.37 15.83
CA PHE A 39 -0.96 -7.84 14.47
C PHE A 39 -1.02 -6.65 13.53
N ALA A 40 -0.08 -6.56 12.60
CA ALA A 40 0.04 -5.50 11.61
C ALA A 40 -0.41 -6.00 10.23
N VAL A 41 -1.41 -5.34 9.67
CA VAL A 41 -1.79 -5.48 8.25
C VAL A 41 -0.87 -4.60 7.43
N CYS A 42 -0.13 -5.15 6.48
CA CYS A 42 0.91 -4.44 5.74
C CYS A 42 0.69 -4.56 4.22
N SER A 43 0.02 -3.59 3.62
CA SER A 43 -0.49 -3.70 2.25
C SER A 43 -0.29 -2.42 1.42
N GLY A 44 -0.41 -2.55 0.10
CA GLY A 44 -0.54 -1.42 -0.82
C GLY A 44 -1.92 -0.75 -0.79
N ARG A 45 -2.89 -1.33 -0.07
CA ARG A 45 -4.25 -0.82 0.02
C ARG A 45 -4.34 0.44 0.87
N GLN A 46 -5.40 1.22 0.61
CA GLN A 46 -5.80 2.35 1.44
C GLN A 46 -6.36 1.89 2.78
N PHE A 47 -6.15 2.68 3.83
CA PHE A 47 -6.63 2.40 5.19
C PHE A 47 -8.10 2.03 5.30
N ILE A 48 -8.99 2.77 4.62
CA ILE A 48 -10.43 2.49 4.68
C ILE A 48 -10.78 1.14 4.04
N SER A 49 -10.05 0.73 3.00
CA SER A 49 -10.20 -0.58 2.37
C SER A 49 -9.83 -1.71 3.33
N GLU A 50 -8.68 -1.60 3.99
CA GLU A 50 -8.25 -2.58 5.00
C GLU A 50 -9.24 -2.65 6.18
N ARG A 51 -9.70 -1.52 6.69
CA ARG A 51 -10.72 -1.49 7.75
C ARG A 51 -12.04 -2.18 7.36
N LYS A 52 -12.43 -2.10 6.09
CA LYS A 52 -13.60 -2.84 5.58
C LYS A 52 -13.33 -4.35 5.53
N LEU A 53 -12.15 -4.72 5.04
CA LEU A 53 -11.73 -6.13 4.95
C LEU A 53 -11.66 -6.80 6.32
N PHE A 54 -11.10 -6.10 7.33
CA PHE A 54 -10.96 -6.59 8.69
C PHE A 54 -12.09 -6.10 9.64
N ALA A 55 -13.28 -5.81 9.13
CA ALA A 55 -14.37 -5.18 9.87
C ALA A 55 -14.63 -5.77 11.27
N PRO A 56 -14.61 -7.11 11.51
CA PRO A 56 -14.87 -7.67 12.84
C PRO A 56 -13.81 -7.37 13.92
N ILE A 57 -12.59 -7.00 13.51
CA ILE A 57 -11.45 -6.77 14.41
C ILE A 57 -10.70 -5.48 14.11
N LYS A 58 -11.24 -4.63 13.24
CA LYS A 58 -10.61 -3.44 12.69
C LYS A 58 -10.04 -2.46 13.72
N ASP A 59 -10.56 -2.45 14.93
CA ASP A 59 -10.14 -1.52 15.99
C ASP A 59 -9.05 -2.12 16.90
N GLN A 60 -8.55 -3.31 16.59
CA GLN A 60 -7.56 -4.04 17.35
C GLN A 60 -6.24 -4.26 16.57
N LEU A 61 -6.15 -3.78 15.34
CA LEU A 61 -5.03 -4.01 14.44
C LEU A 61 -4.14 -2.77 14.32
N LEU A 62 -2.88 -3.01 13.97
CA LEU A 62 -1.98 -1.99 13.45
C LEU A 62 -2.07 -2.01 11.92
N TYR A 63 -2.00 -0.85 11.29
CA TYR A 63 -2.11 -0.71 9.84
C TYR A 63 -0.85 -0.07 9.25
N ILE A 64 -0.28 -0.74 8.28
CA ILE A 64 0.80 -0.26 7.42
C ILE A 64 0.21 -0.20 6.02
N THR A 65 -0.19 0.99 5.58
CA THR A 65 -0.98 1.17 4.36
C THR A 65 -0.16 1.80 3.24
N ASP A 66 -0.73 1.76 2.05
CA ASP A 66 -0.19 2.43 0.86
C ASP A 66 1.28 2.08 0.58
N GLY A 67 1.63 0.79 0.79
CA GLY A 67 2.97 0.28 0.54
C GLY A 67 4.01 0.64 1.59
N GLY A 68 3.59 0.99 2.81
CA GLY A 68 4.48 1.37 3.92
C GLY A 68 4.65 2.88 4.09
N THR A 69 3.89 3.69 3.36
CA THR A 69 3.95 5.16 3.50
C THR A 69 3.28 5.68 4.76
N VAL A 70 2.33 4.93 5.30
CA VAL A 70 1.63 5.27 6.54
C VAL A 70 1.66 4.09 7.51
N VAL A 71 2.01 4.36 8.77
CA VAL A 71 1.80 3.45 9.91
C VAL A 71 0.81 4.11 10.85
N ARG A 72 -0.26 3.41 11.19
CA ARG A 72 -1.30 3.97 12.05
C ARG A 72 -2.02 2.91 12.89
N THR A 73 -2.48 3.34 14.05
CA THR A 73 -3.56 2.67 14.79
C THR A 73 -4.92 3.08 14.19
N PRO A 74 -6.04 2.49 14.60
CA PRO A 74 -7.36 2.97 14.22
C PRO A 74 -7.64 4.43 14.61
N GLN A 75 -6.93 4.97 15.61
CA GLN A 75 -7.19 6.29 16.20
C GLN A 75 -6.20 7.37 15.75
N GLU A 76 -4.95 7.00 15.45
CA GLU A 76 -3.89 7.97 15.20
C GLU A 76 -2.88 7.50 14.14
N ILE A 77 -2.31 8.43 13.43
CA ILE A 77 -1.18 8.21 12.53
C ILE A 77 0.11 8.28 13.36
N LEU A 78 0.90 7.19 13.34
CA LEU A 78 2.17 7.09 14.04
C LEU A 78 3.35 7.52 13.17
N MET A 79 3.25 7.28 11.86
CA MET A 79 4.24 7.66 10.86
C MET A 79 3.55 7.95 9.54
N VAL A 80 4.02 8.98 8.84
CA VAL A 80 3.62 9.28 7.48
C VAL A 80 4.83 9.75 6.67
N HIS A 81 4.97 9.23 5.45
CA HIS A 81 5.89 9.73 4.44
C HIS A 81 5.11 10.45 3.36
N THR A 82 5.47 11.71 3.09
CA THR A 82 4.79 12.53 2.09
C THR A 82 5.68 12.81 0.89
N MET A 83 5.07 13.02 -0.25
CA MET A 83 5.74 13.35 -1.50
C MET A 83 5.75 14.86 -1.71
N PRO A 84 6.89 15.47 -2.09
CA PRO A 84 6.96 16.90 -2.40
C PRO A 84 5.98 17.28 -3.53
N ARG A 85 5.40 18.47 -3.42
CA ARG A 85 4.39 18.96 -4.37
C ARG A 85 4.88 18.96 -5.82
N ASP A 86 6.09 19.45 -6.06
CA ASP A 86 6.68 19.50 -7.41
C ASP A 86 6.84 18.11 -8.03
N VAL A 87 7.02 17.08 -7.21
CA VAL A 87 7.14 15.68 -7.64
C VAL A 87 5.77 15.15 -8.06
N TRP A 88 4.81 15.08 -7.14
CA TRP A 88 3.51 14.47 -7.46
C TRP A 88 2.72 15.26 -8.51
N SER A 89 2.74 16.62 -8.47
CA SER A 89 2.06 17.42 -9.49
C SER A 89 2.74 17.32 -10.85
N GLY A 90 4.08 17.18 -10.87
CA GLY A 90 4.84 16.91 -12.09
C GLY A 90 4.48 15.57 -12.73
N MET A 91 4.28 14.53 -11.92
CA MET A 91 3.80 13.22 -12.40
C MET A 91 2.39 13.30 -12.96
N CYS A 92 1.47 14.03 -12.30
CA CYS A 92 0.12 14.27 -12.83
C CYS A 92 0.16 14.92 -14.22
N ARG A 93 0.95 16.01 -14.39
CA ARG A 93 1.10 16.68 -15.69
C ARG A 93 1.68 15.75 -16.75
N MET A 94 2.67 14.93 -16.40
CA MET A 94 3.27 13.97 -17.32
C MET A 94 2.24 12.96 -17.84
N VAL A 95 1.37 12.43 -16.98
CA VAL A 95 0.29 11.54 -17.41
C VAL A 95 -0.67 12.27 -18.34
N GLN A 96 -1.14 13.45 -17.95
CA GLN A 96 -2.07 14.25 -18.76
C GLN A 96 -1.54 14.61 -20.15
N GLU A 97 -0.26 14.99 -20.26
CA GLU A 97 0.33 15.52 -21.48
C GLU A 97 0.90 14.45 -22.39
N GLN A 98 1.41 13.35 -21.82
CA GLN A 98 2.23 12.38 -22.56
C GLN A 98 1.65 10.97 -22.58
N MET A 99 0.61 10.68 -21.78
CA MET A 99 0.11 9.32 -21.59
C MET A 99 -1.43 9.23 -21.73
N PRO A 100 -1.98 9.53 -22.91
CA PRO A 100 -3.43 9.71 -23.10
C PRO A 100 -4.29 8.46 -22.87
N HIS A 101 -3.67 7.29 -22.65
CA HIS A 101 -4.36 6.02 -22.39
C HIS A 101 -4.19 5.54 -20.94
N CYS A 102 -3.61 6.38 -20.11
CA CYS A 102 -3.38 6.09 -18.70
C CYS A 102 -4.26 6.96 -17.83
N ASP A 103 -4.80 6.37 -16.78
CA ASP A 103 -5.40 7.07 -15.65
C ASP A 103 -4.37 7.19 -14.53
N CYS A 104 -4.58 8.13 -13.61
CA CYS A 104 -3.79 8.22 -12.41
C CYS A 104 -4.63 8.70 -11.22
N PHE A 105 -4.13 8.42 -10.04
CA PHE A 105 -4.66 9.00 -8.82
C PHE A 105 -3.53 9.38 -7.86
N VAL A 106 -3.83 10.29 -6.94
CA VAL A 106 -2.99 10.59 -5.78
C VAL A 106 -3.70 10.15 -4.51
N ALA A 107 -2.94 9.64 -3.53
CA ALA A 107 -3.47 9.25 -2.24
C ALA A 107 -3.01 10.20 -1.15
N THR A 108 -3.93 10.56 -0.26
CA THR A 108 -3.67 11.10 1.07
C THR A 108 -3.77 9.96 2.10
N PRO A 109 -3.43 10.17 3.38
CA PRO A 109 -3.62 9.13 4.40
C PRO A 109 -5.06 8.62 4.57
N ASP A 110 -6.06 9.39 4.12
CA ASP A 110 -7.46 9.09 4.39
C ASP A 110 -8.31 8.86 3.13
N TYR A 111 -7.96 9.46 1.97
CA TYR A 111 -8.71 9.32 0.72
C TYR A 111 -7.79 9.44 -0.51
N CYS A 112 -8.32 9.04 -1.66
CA CYS A 112 -7.66 9.23 -2.95
C CYS A 112 -8.38 10.29 -3.79
N LEU A 113 -7.66 10.89 -4.74
CA LEU A 113 -8.20 11.82 -5.72
C LEU A 113 -7.86 11.36 -7.13
N ALA A 114 -8.83 11.39 -8.03
CA ALA A 114 -8.68 11.12 -9.46
C ALA A 114 -9.53 12.10 -10.28
N GLU A 115 -9.21 12.30 -11.57
CA GLU A 115 -9.88 13.31 -12.41
C GLU A 115 -11.16 12.81 -13.09
N ASP A 116 -11.27 11.51 -13.37
CA ASP A 116 -12.40 10.93 -14.08
C ASP A 116 -13.14 9.89 -13.22
N ALA A 117 -14.23 10.34 -12.60
CA ALA A 117 -15.11 9.48 -11.82
C ALA A 117 -15.84 8.40 -12.67
N GLY A 118 -15.86 8.56 -14.00
CA GLY A 118 -16.40 7.57 -14.94
C GLY A 118 -15.39 6.53 -15.40
N SER A 119 -14.10 6.69 -15.07
CA SER A 119 -13.07 5.77 -15.52
C SER A 119 -13.18 4.37 -14.90
N ARG A 120 -12.67 3.37 -15.64
CA ARG A 120 -12.60 2.00 -15.14
C ARG A 120 -11.77 1.91 -13.84
N MET A 121 -10.68 2.66 -13.76
CA MET A 121 -9.84 2.73 -12.58
C MET A 121 -10.61 3.21 -11.36
N PHE A 122 -11.35 4.32 -11.50
CA PHE A 122 -12.14 4.90 -10.41
C PHE A 122 -13.19 3.92 -9.88
N HIS A 123 -13.96 3.31 -10.79
CA HIS A 123 -14.96 2.32 -10.42
C HIS A 123 -14.35 1.08 -9.75
N TRP A 124 -13.22 0.58 -10.26
CA TRP A 124 -12.56 -0.57 -9.66
C TRP A 124 -12.09 -0.29 -8.24
N LEU A 125 -11.40 0.83 -8.02
CA LEU A 125 -10.93 1.20 -6.69
C LEU A 125 -12.08 1.38 -5.69
N ARG A 126 -13.14 2.08 -6.11
CA ARG A 126 -14.31 2.31 -5.27
C ARG A 126 -15.10 1.03 -4.98
N ASP A 127 -15.43 0.28 -6.02
CA ASP A 127 -16.43 -0.79 -5.95
C ASP A 127 -15.81 -2.15 -5.59
N SER A 128 -14.58 -2.44 -6.05
CA SER A 128 -13.90 -3.71 -5.79
C SER A 128 -12.99 -3.66 -4.56
N TYR A 129 -12.21 -2.59 -4.40
CA TYR A 129 -11.32 -2.43 -3.25
C TYR A 129 -11.90 -1.61 -2.10
N GLY A 130 -13.05 -0.96 -2.31
CA GLY A 130 -13.73 -0.19 -1.28
C GLY A 130 -13.00 1.08 -0.84
N TYR A 131 -12.21 1.68 -1.72
CA TYR A 131 -11.49 2.93 -1.46
C TYR A 131 -12.45 4.10 -1.24
N ASP A 132 -12.04 5.06 -0.42
CA ASP A 132 -12.58 6.43 -0.46
C ASP A 132 -11.83 7.18 -1.57
N ILE A 133 -12.38 7.17 -2.77
CA ILE A 133 -11.84 7.88 -3.92
C ILE A 133 -12.83 8.96 -4.35
N ARG A 134 -12.31 10.18 -4.54
CA ARG A 134 -13.09 11.37 -4.84
C ARG A 134 -12.62 11.97 -6.15
N GLU A 135 -13.53 12.64 -6.84
CA GLU A 135 -13.21 13.35 -8.08
C GLU A 135 -12.54 14.70 -7.78
N ALA A 136 -11.53 15.03 -8.57
CA ALA A 136 -10.89 16.33 -8.59
C ALA A 136 -10.91 16.87 -10.03
N GLU A 137 -11.12 18.17 -10.21
CA GLU A 137 -11.17 18.78 -11.55
C GLU A 137 -9.82 18.62 -12.28
N ARG A 138 -8.72 18.83 -11.55
CA ARG A 138 -7.36 18.68 -12.08
C ARG A 138 -6.39 18.34 -10.97
N LEU A 139 -5.82 17.14 -11.00
CA LEU A 139 -4.93 16.66 -9.96
C LEU A 139 -3.70 17.53 -9.76
N ALA A 140 -3.07 17.97 -10.85
CA ALA A 140 -1.86 18.80 -10.78
C ALA A 140 -2.04 20.13 -10.05
N ASP A 141 -3.29 20.62 -9.93
CA ASP A 141 -3.63 21.94 -9.41
C ASP A 141 -4.38 21.90 -8.07
N ILE A 142 -4.59 20.71 -7.48
CA ILE A 142 -5.24 20.61 -6.16
C ILE A 142 -4.46 21.39 -5.09
N PRO A 143 -5.14 21.89 -4.04
CA PRO A 143 -4.48 22.54 -2.91
C PRO A 143 -3.38 21.67 -2.30
N GLU A 144 -2.40 22.30 -1.66
CA GLU A 144 -1.35 21.59 -0.95
C GLU A 144 -1.94 20.72 0.16
N GLN A 145 -1.53 19.46 0.16
CA GLN A 145 -1.92 18.46 1.13
C GLN A 145 -0.89 17.33 1.18
N ASP A 146 -0.98 16.48 2.19
CA ASP A 146 -0.09 15.35 2.40
C ASP A 146 -0.37 14.25 1.37
N ILE A 147 0.28 14.32 0.21
CA ILE A 147 0.25 13.24 -0.78
C ILE A 147 1.28 12.19 -0.40
N ILE A 148 0.80 10.96 -0.18
CA ILE A 148 1.60 9.82 0.28
C ILE A 148 1.92 8.82 -0.82
N LYS A 149 1.16 8.84 -1.91
CA LYS A 149 1.36 7.95 -3.06
C LYS A 149 0.79 8.58 -4.32
N PHE A 150 1.45 8.33 -5.44
CA PHE A 150 0.93 8.54 -6.79
C PHE A 150 0.88 7.19 -7.50
N THR A 151 -0.20 6.90 -8.21
CA THR A 151 -0.34 5.65 -8.95
C THR A 151 -0.76 5.94 -10.38
N VAL A 152 -0.12 5.26 -11.32
CA VAL A 152 -0.53 5.21 -12.74
C VAL A 152 -1.24 3.89 -13.00
N TYR A 153 -2.32 3.97 -13.76
CA TYR A 153 -3.08 2.83 -14.23
C TYR A 153 -3.10 2.77 -15.76
N HIS A 154 -2.84 1.59 -16.31
CA HIS A 154 -3.09 1.28 -17.71
C HIS A 154 -3.80 -0.07 -17.80
N LYS A 155 -4.89 -0.14 -18.55
CA LYS A 155 -5.84 -1.28 -18.58
C LYS A 155 -5.26 -2.66 -18.91
N SER A 156 -4.01 -2.75 -19.36
CA SER A 156 -3.43 -4.03 -19.81
C SER A 156 -1.92 -4.19 -19.61
N ALA A 157 -1.14 -3.12 -19.56
CA ALA A 157 0.32 -3.20 -19.61
C ALA A 157 0.98 -1.93 -19.04
N CYS A 158 0.73 -1.63 -17.76
CA CYS A 158 1.23 -0.40 -17.15
C CYS A 158 2.75 -0.36 -17.12
N GLU A 159 3.40 -1.45 -16.73
CA GLU A 159 4.86 -1.51 -16.67
C GLU A 159 5.49 -1.26 -18.05
N GLU A 160 5.03 -1.94 -19.09
CA GLU A 160 5.57 -1.80 -20.45
C GLU A 160 5.32 -0.42 -21.07
N MET A 161 4.15 0.17 -20.78
CA MET A 161 3.72 1.45 -21.37
C MET A 161 4.21 2.67 -20.59
N CYS A 162 4.25 2.56 -19.28
CA CYS A 162 4.53 3.70 -18.40
C CYS A 162 5.99 3.75 -17.92
N ALA A 163 6.61 2.61 -17.58
CA ALA A 163 7.95 2.62 -17.02
C ALA A 163 9.03 3.24 -17.93
N PRO A 164 9.00 3.09 -19.27
CA PRO A 164 9.98 3.76 -20.15
C PRO A 164 9.98 5.28 -20.05
N LEU A 165 8.84 5.89 -19.72
CA LEU A 165 8.69 7.33 -19.54
C LEU A 165 8.92 7.74 -18.08
N PHE A 166 8.30 7.00 -17.15
CA PHE A 166 8.32 7.33 -15.73
C PHE A 166 9.68 7.09 -15.07
N THR A 167 10.31 5.95 -15.36
CA THR A 167 11.55 5.57 -14.68
C THR A 167 12.68 6.58 -14.90
N PRO A 168 13.00 7.04 -16.13
CA PRO A 168 14.04 8.03 -16.33
C PRO A 168 13.75 9.38 -15.64
N ALA A 169 12.47 9.78 -15.56
CA ALA A 169 12.07 11.07 -15.04
C ALA A 169 12.01 11.12 -13.51
N TRP A 170 11.63 10.00 -12.84
CA TRP A 170 11.21 10.02 -11.45
C TRP A 170 11.96 9.06 -10.51
N LYS A 171 12.78 8.11 -11.02
CA LYS A 171 13.49 7.10 -10.19
C LYS A 171 14.38 7.69 -9.08
N ASP A 172 14.89 8.91 -9.28
CA ASP A 172 15.75 9.58 -8.31
C ASP A 172 14.96 10.44 -7.31
N LYS A 173 13.63 10.54 -7.48
CA LYS A 173 12.74 11.35 -6.65
C LYS A 173 11.64 10.54 -5.96
N THR A 174 11.38 9.33 -6.46
CA THR A 174 10.36 8.42 -5.93
C THR A 174 10.82 6.99 -5.99
N GLN A 175 10.24 6.14 -5.15
CA GLN A 175 10.38 4.69 -5.25
C GLN A 175 9.28 4.17 -6.17
N LEU A 176 9.66 3.68 -7.34
CA LEU A 176 8.76 3.10 -8.33
C LEU A 176 8.60 1.60 -8.06
N ALA A 177 7.37 1.12 -8.05
CA ALA A 177 7.06 -0.29 -7.88
C ALA A 177 5.95 -0.71 -8.85
N ALA A 178 6.18 -1.78 -9.61
CA ALA A 178 5.11 -2.44 -10.36
C ALA A 178 4.15 -3.14 -9.37
N ALA A 179 2.87 -2.85 -9.48
CA ALA A 179 1.81 -3.42 -8.66
C ALA A 179 0.85 -4.23 -9.56
N GLY A 180 1.33 -5.39 -10.02
CA GLY A 180 0.64 -6.20 -11.02
C GLY A 180 0.83 -5.65 -12.45
N LYS A 181 -0.03 -6.10 -13.38
CA LYS A 181 0.09 -5.74 -14.81
C LYS A 181 -0.48 -4.36 -15.16
N GLU A 182 -1.44 -3.90 -14.37
CA GLU A 182 -2.23 -2.70 -14.69
C GLU A 182 -1.79 -1.47 -13.90
N TRP A 183 -0.94 -1.61 -12.89
CA TRP A 183 -0.61 -0.56 -11.93
C TRP A 183 0.90 -0.32 -11.79
N MET A 184 1.27 0.92 -11.58
CA MET A 184 2.59 1.32 -11.14
C MET A 184 2.46 2.34 -10.01
N ASP A 185 2.90 1.96 -8.83
CA ASP A 185 2.93 2.80 -7.64
C ASP A 185 4.22 3.61 -7.58
N CYS A 186 4.10 4.86 -7.18
CA CYS A 186 5.20 5.78 -6.92
C CYS A 186 5.06 6.27 -5.48
N ASN A 187 5.94 5.78 -4.63
CA ASN A 187 6.00 6.14 -3.22
C ASN A 187 7.08 7.20 -2.96
N PRO A 188 7.02 7.97 -1.88
CA PRO A 188 8.13 8.78 -1.41
C PRO A 188 9.41 7.96 -1.26
N LEU A 189 10.57 8.55 -1.54
CA LEU A 189 11.85 7.85 -1.37
C LEU A 189 12.01 7.34 0.07
N GLY A 190 12.45 6.08 0.19
CA GLY A 190 12.66 5.42 1.48
C GLY A 190 11.39 4.91 2.15
N ALA A 191 10.21 5.10 1.56
CA ALA A 191 8.96 4.56 2.07
C ALA A 191 8.66 3.20 1.42
N ASN A 192 8.79 2.12 2.17
CA ASN A 192 8.43 0.77 1.78
C ASN A 192 7.96 -0.05 2.99
N LYS A 193 7.47 -1.25 2.77
CA LYS A 193 6.98 -2.13 3.85
C LYS A 193 8.08 -2.47 4.87
N GLY A 194 9.35 -2.57 4.45
CA GLY A 194 10.48 -2.85 5.33
C GLY A 194 10.78 -1.70 6.28
N THR A 195 10.88 -0.47 5.78
CA THR A 195 11.11 0.72 6.62
C THR A 195 9.95 0.96 7.58
N ALA A 196 8.72 0.63 7.19
CA ALA A 196 7.56 0.68 8.07
C ALA A 196 7.65 -0.35 9.22
N ILE A 197 8.12 -1.58 8.93
CA ILE A 197 8.37 -2.60 9.98
C ILE A 197 9.47 -2.15 10.94
N GLU A 198 10.58 -1.60 10.44
CA GLU A 198 11.64 -1.04 11.30
C GLU A 198 11.10 0.05 12.22
N PHE A 199 10.26 0.95 11.69
CA PHE A 199 9.59 1.95 12.50
C PHE A 199 8.74 1.32 13.60
N VAL A 200 7.89 0.32 13.27
CA VAL A 200 7.03 -0.38 14.24
C VAL A 200 7.86 -1.07 15.32
N GLN A 201 8.90 -1.78 14.94
CA GLN A 201 9.83 -2.44 15.87
C GLN A 201 10.43 -1.43 16.85
N LYS A 202 10.95 -0.32 16.34
CA LYS A 202 11.54 0.75 17.15
C LYS A 202 10.51 1.43 18.06
N HIS A 203 9.32 1.73 17.54
CA HIS A 203 8.26 2.44 18.26
C HIS A 203 7.74 1.62 19.46
N PHE A 204 7.58 0.30 19.27
CA PHE A 204 7.06 -0.59 20.33
C PHE A 204 8.15 -1.33 21.13
N GLY A 205 9.44 -1.09 20.83
CA GLY A 205 10.55 -1.76 21.52
C GLY A 205 10.59 -3.27 21.25
N ILE A 206 10.29 -3.68 20.01
CA ILE A 206 10.24 -5.08 19.55
C ILE A 206 11.49 -5.34 18.69
N SER A 207 12.20 -6.44 18.96
CA SER A 207 13.36 -6.79 18.15
C SER A 207 12.95 -7.57 16.87
N PRO A 208 13.85 -7.65 15.86
CA PRO A 208 13.63 -8.51 14.70
C PRO A 208 13.34 -9.97 15.09
N GLU A 209 14.01 -10.53 16.10
CA GLU A 209 13.81 -11.91 16.57
C GLU A 209 12.43 -12.14 17.21
N GLU A 210 11.77 -11.05 17.62
CA GLU A 210 10.40 -11.05 18.16
C GLU A 210 9.34 -10.73 17.10
N THR A 211 9.79 -10.55 15.83
CA THR A 211 8.94 -10.23 14.68
C THR A 211 8.78 -11.43 13.75
N CYS A 212 7.58 -11.64 13.26
CA CYS A 212 7.23 -12.64 12.25
C CYS A 212 6.50 -11.96 11.08
N THR A 213 6.89 -12.27 9.84
CA THR A 213 6.31 -11.64 8.64
C THR A 213 5.90 -12.67 7.59
N PHE A 214 4.88 -12.32 6.80
CA PHE A 214 4.35 -13.12 5.69
C PHE A 214 4.18 -12.25 4.45
N GLY A 215 4.57 -12.77 3.28
CA GLY A 215 4.46 -12.06 2.02
C GLY A 215 4.56 -12.97 0.81
N ASP A 216 4.32 -12.42 -0.40
CA ASP A 216 4.35 -13.18 -1.65
C ASP A 216 5.00 -12.43 -2.82
N ASN A 217 5.24 -11.12 -2.72
CA ASN A 217 5.64 -10.33 -3.85
C ASN A 217 6.91 -9.50 -3.57
N LEU A 218 7.47 -8.90 -4.62
CA LEU A 218 8.74 -8.15 -4.54
C LEU A 218 8.72 -6.99 -3.54
N ASN A 219 7.57 -6.35 -3.34
CA ASN A 219 7.41 -5.28 -2.35
C ASN A 219 7.37 -5.76 -0.89
N ASP A 220 7.43 -7.08 -0.66
CA ASP A 220 7.50 -7.69 0.67
C ASP A 220 8.93 -8.03 1.09
N ILE A 221 9.89 -8.05 0.15
CA ILE A 221 11.24 -8.54 0.39
C ILE A 221 11.88 -7.83 1.59
N GLU A 222 11.84 -6.51 1.63
CA GLU A 222 12.43 -5.74 2.74
C GLU A 222 11.70 -6.00 4.08
N MET A 223 10.37 -6.19 4.05
CA MET A 223 9.61 -6.57 5.23
C MET A 223 10.01 -7.96 5.73
N LEU A 224 10.18 -8.93 4.83
CA LEU A 224 10.61 -10.29 5.16
C LEU A 224 12.05 -10.31 5.70
N GLN A 225 12.94 -9.50 5.15
CA GLN A 225 14.33 -9.39 5.59
C GLN A 225 14.48 -8.77 6.99
N ASN A 226 13.55 -7.90 7.39
CA ASN A 226 13.59 -7.19 8.68
C ASN A 226 12.98 -7.98 9.85
N ALA A 227 12.61 -9.25 9.64
CA ALA A 227 12.05 -10.12 10.66
C ALA A 227 12.95 -11.33 10.95
N GLY A 228 13.02 -11.73 12.21
CA GLY A 228 13.74 -12.94 12.61
C GLY A 228 13.04 -14.24 12.18
N ARG A 229 11.76 -14.15 11.82
CA ARG A 229 10.99 -15.22 11.18
C ARG A 229 10.19 -14.63 10.03
N SER A 230 10.47 -15.12 8.83
CA SER A 230 9.76 -14.69 7.62
C SER A 230 9.30 -15.90 6.81
N TYR A 231 8.16 -15.76 6.18
CA TYR A 231 7.53 -16.83 5.42
C TYR A 231 7.01 -16.29 4.08
N ALA A 232 7.51 -16.84 2.99
CA ALA A 232 6.90 -16.73 1.69
C ALA A 232 5.76 -17.76 1.59
N VAL A 233 4.58 -17.35 1.13
CA VAL A 233 3.47 -18.28 0.92
C VAL A 233 3.69 -19.13 -0.34
N ALA A 234 2.94 -20.22 -0.49
CA ALA A 234 3.19 -21.20 -1.55
C ALA A 234 3.04 -20.67 -2.98
N ASN A 235 2.31 -19.57 -3.15
CA ASN A 235 2.12 -18.88 -4.44
C ASN A 235 3.06 -17.67 -4.62
N ALA A 236 4.00 -17.47 -3.70
CA ALA A 236 4.95 -16.36 -3.79
C ALA A 236 5.78 -16.42 -5.08
N ARG A 237 6.27 -15.28 -5.51
CA ARG A 237 7.24 -15.20 -6.62
C ARG A 237 8.54 -15.90 -6.24
N GLU A 238 9.25 -16.41 -7.24
CA GLU A 238 10.51 -17.16 -7.03
C GLU A 238 11.60 -16.30 -6.35
N GLU A 239 11.56 -14.99 -6.59
CA GLU A 239 12.52 -14.04 -6.03
C GLU A 239 12.29 -13.73 -4.54
N VAL A 240 11.13 -14.09 -3.98
CA VAL A 240 10.74 -13.91 -2.58
C VAL A 240 11.07 -15.13 -1.74
#